data_a68873e2828a682c5c4972af171bc998
#
_entry.id   a68873e2828a682c5c4972af171bc998
#
_cell.length_a   1.000
_cell.length_b   1.000
_cell.length_c   1.000
_cell.angle_alpha   90.00
_cell.angle_beta   90.00
_cell.angle_gamma   90.00
#
_symmetry.space_group_name_H-M   'P 1'
#
loop_
_entity.id
_entity.type
_entity.pdbx_description
1 polymer ?
#
loop_
_entity_poly.entity_id
_entity_poly.type
_entity_poly.pdbx_seq_one_letter_code
_entity_poly.pdbx_strand_id
1 'polypeptide(L)'
;LSFTAGGPGTIAPGQLVAANPSGLTFRSINTGTKTIPASGSGYLDLVVQCERAGLAGNSAPKVLVTPALAGLSMTTTGTAILAIDRESDVALRQRCRNRWATLAVPGCGTRAAYTYTITSARMSEAADAAPCGVTRVGFLAPPGDGTVPIRIAGASGLVSNEQRDAVRAWVASRKPATDTPLIEHAATVTVDLTGSTVQFRTGYNLSENRNRVQAAVLAYVNGFAMGDDIETPTLDESGIAAAIYAAVPGLIRNVNLTCGDVTVPAGAIAVCDETLIGWS
;
A
#
# COMPACT_ATOMS: atom_id res chain seq x y z
N LEU A 1 -25.11 3.86 -9.82
CA LEU A 1 -25.80 4.82 -10.68
C LEU A 1 -27.16 5.16 -10.08
N SER A 2 -27.43 6.43 -9.82
CA SER A 2 -28.76 6.90 -9.45
C SER A 2 -29.53 7.34 -10.70
N PHE A 3 -30.84 7.09 -10.72
CA PHE A 3 -31.71 7.52 -11.81
C PHE A 3 -32.97 8.15 -11.26
N THR A 4 -33.47 9.16 -11.98
CA THR A 4 -34.79 9.75 -11.78
C THR A 4 -35.56 9.52 -13.08
N ALA A 5 -36.79 9.06 -13.01
CA ALA A 5 -37.58 8.64 -14.19
C ALA A 5 -37.59 9.69 -15.29
N GLY A 6 -37.22 9.30 -16.47
CA GLY A 6 -37.24 10.11 -17.68
C GLY A 6 -37.40 9.32 -18.97
N GLY A 7 -37.50 8.01 -18.92
CA GLY A 7 -37.72 7.16 -20.09
C GLY A 7 -37.04 5.80 -19.95
N PRO A 8 -37.61 4.76 -20.61
CA PRO A 8 -36.99 3.45 -20.62
C PRO A 8 -35.66 3.51 -21.34
N GLY A 9 -34.63 3.07 -20.68
CA GLY A 9 -33.28 3.00 -21.24
C GLY A 9 -32.63 1.68 -20.87
N THR A 10 -31.63 1.30 -21.63
CA THR A 10 -30.80 0.14 -21.35
C THR A 10 -29.33 0.55 -21.38
N ILE A 11 -28.53 -0.06 -20.50
CA ILE A 11 -27.07 0.10 -20.48
C ILE A 11 -26.46 -1.25 -20.82
N ALA A 12 -25.91 -1.36 -22.02
CA ALA A 12 -25.16 -2.54 -22.44
C ALA A 12 -23.76 -2.58 -21.78
N PRO A 13 -23.11 -3.74 -21.71
CA PRO A 13 -21.72 -3.83 -21.28
C PRO A 13 -20.82 -2.89 -22.08
N GLY A 14 -19.97 -2.14 -21.40
CA GLY A 14 -19.07 -1.16 -22.02
C GLY A 14 -19.69 0.16 -22.47
N GLN A 15 -21.02 0.29 -22.41
CA GLN A 15 -21.71 1.51 -22.89
C GLN A 15 -21.61 2.68 -21.90
N LEU A 16 -21.61 2.39 -20.59
CA LEU A 16 -21.47 3.46 -19.59
C LEU A 16 -20.01 3.82 -19.41
N VAL A 17 -19.73 5.11 -19.55
CA VAL A 17 -18.41 5.69 -19.25
C VAL A 17 -18.59 6.76 -18.18
N ALA A 18 -17.80 6.67 -17.14
CA ALA A 18 -17.74 7.63 -16.04
C ALA A 18 -16.32 8.16 -15.89
N ALA A 19 -16.15 9.31 -15.30
CA ALA A 19 -14.84 9.90 -15.02
C ALA A 19 -14.68 10.28 -13.55
N ASN A 20 -13.44 10.28 -13.07
CA ASN A 20 -13.11 10.87 -11.78
C ASN A 20 -12.67 12.34 -11.97
N PRO A 21 -12.47 13.10 -10.88
CA PRO A 21 -12.01 14.48 -10.94
C PRO A 21 -10.62 14.66 -11.60
N SER A 22 -9.82 13.61 -11.65
CA SER A 22 -8.50 13.60 -12.31
C SER A 22 -8.57 13.26 -13.80
N GLY A 23 -9.76 13.14 -14.38
CA GLY A 23 -9.96 12.85 -15.80
C GLY A 23 -9.76 11.39 -16.22
N LEU A 24 -9.58 10.46 -15.24
CA LEU A 24 -9.52 9.03 -15.56
C LEU A 24 -10.92 8.50 -15.89
N THR A 25 -11.01 7.70 -16.95
CA THR A 25 -12.24 7.11 -17.43
C THR A 25 -12.43 5.69 -16.90
N PHE A 26 -13.68 5.37 -16.61
CA PHE A 26 -14.14 4.07 -16.12
C PHE A 26 -15.27 3.59 -17.02
N ARG A 27 -15.19 2.34 -17.45
CA ARG A 27 -16.17 1.71 -18.33
C ARG A 27 -16.92 0.58 -17.62
N SER A 28 -18.22 0.46 -17.86
CA SER A 28 -19.02 -0.63 -17.28
C SER A 28 -18.59 -1.99 -17.85
N ILE A 29 -18.42 -2.96 -16.93
CA ILE A 29 -18.05 -4.36 -17.25
C ILE A 29 -19.12 -5.38 -16.83
N ASN A 30 -20.36 -4.91 -16.61
CA ASN A 30 -21.46 -5.79 -16.20
C ASN A 30 -21.71 -6.92 -17.22
N THR A 31 -22.11 -8.09 -16.73
CA THR A 31 -22.36 -9.30 -17.52
C THR A 31 -23.77 -9.31 -18.16
N GLY A 32 -24.10 -8.32 -18.92
CA GLY A 32 -25.40 -8.22 -19.60
C GLY A 32 -25.95 -6.81 -19.57
N THR A 33 -27.00 -6.60 -20.35
CA THR A 33 -27.68 -5.31 -20.41
C THR A 33 -28.47 -5.06 -19.13
N LYS A 34 -28.29 -3.89 -18.55
CA LYS A 34 -29.07 -3.41 -17.40
C LYS A 34 -30.17 -2.48 -17.89
N THR A 35 -31.39 -2.69 -17.41
CA THR A 35 -32.56 -1.89 -17.80
C THR A 35 -32.84 -0.83 -16.75
N ILE A 36 -33.03 0.41 -17.18
CA ILE A 36 -33.48 1.51 -16.35
C ILE A 36 -35.02 1.51 -16.40
N PRO A 37 -35.73 1.46 -15.26
CA PRO A 37 -37.18 1.51 -15.22
C PRO A 37 -37.73 2.77 -15.88
N ALA A 38 -38.89 2.64 -16.53
CA ALA A 38 -39.55 3.76 -17.21
C ALA A 38 -40.17 4.78 -16.25
N SER A 39 -40.34 4.43 -14.97
CA SER A 39 -40.97 5.28 -13.95
C SER A 39 -40.32 5.05 -12.58
N GLY A 40 -40.28 6.07 -11.75
CA GLY A 40 -39.71 6.02 -10.42
C GLY A 40 -38.27 6.58 -10.36
N SER A 41 -37.70 6.61 -9.18
CA SER A 41 -36.30 6.92 -8.93
C SER A 41 -35.67 5.78 -8.14
N GLY A 42 -34.38 5.54 -8.33
CA GLY A 42 -33.71 4.47 -7.63
C GLY A 42 -32.21 4.40 -7.94
N TYR A 43 -31.63 3.28 -7.55
CA TYR A 43 -30.21 2.97 -7.79
C TYR A 43 -30.07 1.74 -8.67
N LEU A 44 -29.11 1.81 -9.56
CA LEU A 44 -28.70 0.69 -10.40
C LEU A 44 -27.24 0.37 -10.11
N ASP A 45 -26.98 -0.83 -9.62
CA ASP A 45 -25.63 -1.28 -9.34
C ASP A 45 -24.94 -1.72 -10.63
N LEU A 46 -23.83 -1.08 -10.92
CA LEU A 46 -22.98 -1.38 -12.07
C LEU A 46 -21.54 -1.58 -11.59
N VAL A 47 -20.91 -2.60 -12.14
CA VAL A 47 -19.46 -2.77 -11.96
C VAL A 47 -18.75 -2.00 -13.06
N VAL A 48 -17.80 -1.18 -12.66
CA VAL A 48 -16.99 -0.38 -13.59
C VAL A 48 -15.51 -0.70 -13.41
N GLN A 49 -14.77 -0.63 -14.50
CA GLN A 49 -13.33 -0.82 -14.53
C GLN A 49 -12.66 0.43 -15.08
N CYS A 50 -11.55 0.85 -14.45
CA CYS A 50 -10.73 1.92 -14.98
C CYS A 50 -10.07 1.50 -16.28
N GLU A 51 -10.13 2.34 -17.31
CA GLU A 51 -9.51 2.07 -18.61
C GLU A 51 -7.97 2.17 -18.55
N ARG A 52 -7.45 2.87 -17.55
CA ARG A 52 -6.01 2.99 -17.32
C ARG A 52 -5.60 2.14 -16.12
N ALA A 53 -4.59 1.29 -16.32
CA ALA A 53 -3.99 0.53 -15.23
C ALA A 53 -3.19 1.46 -14.29
N GLY A 54 -3.08 1.08 -13.02
CA GLY A 54 -2.26 1.77 -12.03
C GLY A 54 -3.04 2.25 -10.82
N LEU A 55 -2.33 2.59 -9.74
CA LEU A 55 -2.89 3.05 -8.46
C LEU A 55 -3.85 4.24 -8.60
N ALA A 56 -3.63 5.10 -9.60
CA ALA A 56 -4.54 6.20 -9.89
C ALA A 56 -5.98 5.75 -10.17
N GLY A 57 -6.17 4.49 -10.62
CA GLY A 57 -7.48 3.87 -10.82
C GLY A 57 -8.27 3.57 -9.54
N ASN A 58 -7.63 3.64 -8.36
CA ASN A 58 -8.30 3.44 -7.06
C ASN A 58 -9.15 4.64 -6.59
N SER A 59 -9.33 5.63 -7.44
CA SER A 59 -10.22 6.76 -7.18
C SER A 59 -11.63 6.49 -7.71
N ALA A 60 -12.66 6.82 -6.92
CA ALA A 60 -14.03 6.61 -7.33
C ALA A 60 -14.43 7.54 -8.51
N PRO A 61 -15.09 7.04 -9.55
CA PRO A 61 -15.69 7.88 -10.59
C PRO A 61 -16.84 8.71 -9.99
N LYS A 62 -16.91 9.99 -10.34
CA LYS A 62 -17.93 10.92 -9.80
C LYS A 62 -18.80 11.56 -10.87
N VAL A 63 -18.37 11.54 -12.12
CA VAL A 63 -19.05 12.19 -13.24
C VAL A 63 -19.40 11.17 -14.31
N LEU A 64 -20.66 11.13 -14.69
CA LEU A 64 -21.13 10.33 -15.82
C LEU A 64 -20.78 11.04 -17.13
N VAL A 65 -20.08 10.35 -18.02
CA VAL A 65 -19.66 10.91 -19.32
C VAL A 65 -20.59 10.42 -20.44
N THR A 66 -20.92 9.12 -20.44
CA THR A 66 -21.77 8.49 -21.44
C THR A 66 -22.58 7.36 -20.80
N PRO A 67 -23.88 7.17 -21.09
CA PRO A 67 -24.72 8.03 -21.92
C PRO A 67 -25.12 9.33 -21.20
N ALA A 68 -25.22 10.42 -21.94
CA ALA A 68 -25.80 11.67 -21.46
C ALA A 68 -27.33 11.60 -21.51
N LEU A 69 -27.92 10.78 -20.64
CA LEU A 69 -29.38 10.66 -20.50
C LEU A 69 -29.85 11.58 -19.37
N ALA A 70 -30.91 12.34 -19.66
CA ALA A 70 -31.53 13.17 -18.64
C ALA A 70 -32.01 12.32 -17.46
N GLY A 71 -31.77 12.80 -16.23
CA GLY A 71 -32.14 12.08 -15.02
C GLY A 71 -31.19 10.96 -14.57
N LEU A 72 -30.08 10.75 -15.25
CA LEU A 72 -29.01 9.87 -14.78
C LEU A 72 -27.91 10.65 -14.08
N SER A 73 -27.53 10.21 -12.90
CA SER A 73 -26.37 10.74 -12.17
C SER A 73 -25.54 9.63 -11.56
N MET A 74 -24.25 9.89 -11.34
CA MET A 74 -23.35 8.93 -10.74
C MET A 74 -23.34 9.11 -9.22
N THR A 75 -23.68 8.05 -8.52
CA THR A 75 -23.52 7.94 -7.06
C THR A 75 -22.60 6.76 -6.80
N THR A 76 -21.46 7.01 -6.18
CA THR A 76 -20.52 5.95 -5.80
C THR A 76 -20.64 5.69 -4.31
N THR A 77 -20.85 4.44 -3.94
CA THR A 77 -20.98 3.99 -2.55
C THR A 77 -19.65 3.49 -1.95
N GLY A 78 -18.58 3.50 -2.72
CA GLY A 78 -17.29 3.00 -2.27
C GLY A 78 -16.12 3.52 -3.09
N THR A 79 -14.92 3.30 -2.59
CA THR A 79 -13.68 3.58 -3.30
C THR A 79 -13.40 2.44 -4.29
N ALA A 80 -12.96 2.77 -5.50
CA ALA A 80 -12.43 1.76 -6.40
C ALA A 80 -11.17 1.15 -5.76
N ILE A 81 -11.08 -0.17 -5.79
CA ILE A 81 -10.02 -0.95 -5.15
C ILE A 81 -9.38 -1.89 -6.18
N LEU A 82 -8.24 -2.49 -5.82
CA LEU A 82 -7.51 -3.50 -6.60
C LEU A 82 -6.68 -2.97 -7.78
N ALA A 83 -6.60 -1.68 -8.04
CA ALA A 83 -5.65 -1.17 -9.00
C ALA A 83 -4.25 -1.11 -8.37
N ILE A 84 -3.28 -1.67 -9.07
CA ILE A 84 -1.86 -1.63 -8.72
C ILE A 84 -1.07 -1.05 -9.88
N ASP A 85 0.03 -0.38 -9.61
CA ASP A 85 0.94 0.07 -10.65
C ASP A 85 1.63 -1.13 -11.31
N ARG A 86 2.00 -0.94 -12.57
CA ARG A 86 2.84 -1.92 -13.26
C ARG A 86 4.14 -2.08 -12.49
N GLU A 87 4.49 -3.33 -12.22
CA GLU A 87 5.77 -3.65 -11.61
C GLU A 87 6.91 -3.06 -12.45
N SER A 88 7.85 -2.36 -11.81
CA SER A 88 9.03 -1.84 -12.48
C SER A 88 9.95 -2.97 -12.93
N ASP A 89 10.74 -2.74 -13.98
CA ASP A 89 11.73 -3.74 -14.44
C ASP A 89 12.73 -4.13 -13.36
N VAL A 90 13.06 -3.20 -12.47
CA VAL A 90 13.94 -3.46 -11.32
C VAL A 90 13.28 -4.41 -10.33
N ALA A 91 12.02 -4.15 -9.97
CA ALA A 91 11.25 -5.01 -9.06
C ALA A 91 11.01 -6.41 -9.68
N LEU A 92 10.67 -6.46 -10.99
CA LEU A 92 10.51 -7.71 -11.71
C LEU A 92 11.80 -8.54 -11.71
N ARG A 93 12.94 -7.91 -12.02
CA ARG A 93 14.24 -8.60 -11.97
C ARG A 93 14.57 -9.11 -10.58
N GLN A 94 14.30 -8.33 -9.55
CA GLN A 94 14.51 -8.75 -8.17
C GLN A 94 13.61 -9.93 -7.80
N ARG A 95 12.34 -9.88 -8.17
CA ARG A 95 11.39 -10.98 -7.97
C ARG A 95 11.83 -12.25 -8.72
N CYS A 96 12.30 -12.09 -9.96
CA CYS A 96 12.85 -13.22 -10.72
C CYS A 96 14.10 -13.83 -10.05
N ARG A 97 15.03 -13.01 -9.57
CA ARG A 97 16.21 -13.48 -8.82
C ARG A 97 15.82 -14.22 -7.54
N ASN A 98 14.89 -13.67 -6.77
CA ASN A 98 14.39 -14.31 -5.56
C ASN A 98 13.71 -15.64 -5.88
N ARG A 99 12.89 -15.68 -6.94
CA ARG A 99 12.26 -16.93 -7.40
C ARG A 99 13.31 -17.95 -7.88
N TRP A 100 14.31 -17.50 -8.61
CA TRP A 100 15.40 -18.35 -9.06
C TRP A 100 16.16 -18.99 -7.89
N ALA A 101 16.46 -18.17 -6.87
CA ALA A 101 17.10 -18.68 -5.66
C ALA A 101 16.25 -19.76 -4.95
N THR A 102 14.92 -19.66 -4.98
CA THR A 102 14.02 -20.68 -4.41
C THR A 102 13.92 -21.94 -5.26
N LEU A 103 14.07 -21.83 -6.59
CA LEU A 103 14.03 -22.98 -7.50
C LEU A 103 15.33 -23.78 -7.52
N ALA A 104 16.47 -23.10 -7.36
CA ALA A 104 17.78 -23.73 -7.35
C ALA A 104 17.94 -24.71 -6.18
N VAL A 105 17.21 -24.49 -5.08
CA VAL A 105 17.24 -25.37 -3.89
C VAL A 105 15.81 -25.50 -3.33
N PRO A 106 14.94 -26.33 -3.95
CA PRO A 106 13.57 -26.53 -3.48
C PRO A 106 13.57 -27.04 -2.03
N GLY A 107 12.81 -26.35 -1.17
CA GLY A 107 12.68 -26.72 0.24
C GLY A 107 13.89 -26.39 1.11
N CYS A 108 14.88 -25.65 0.64
CA CYS A 108 15.97 -25.19 1.49
C CYS A 108 15.56 -23.95 2.28
N GLY A 109 15.87 -23.95 3.57
CA GLY A 109 15.63 -22.87 4.52
C GLY A 109 16.55 -21.67 4.37
N THR A 110 16.83 -21.21 3.13
CA THR A 110 17.62 -20.01 2.92
C THR A 110 16.80 -18.76 3.24
N ARG A 111 17.45 -17.69 3.68
CA ARG A 111 16.81 -16.38 3.91
C ARG A 111 16.04 -15.91 2.67
N ALA A 112 16.65 -16.02 1.49
CA ALA A 112 15.99 -15.62 0.23
C ALA A 112 14.71 -16.44 -0.04
N ALA A 113 14.71 -17.74 0.24
CA ALA A 113 13.55 -18.60 0.09
C ALA A 113 12.43 -18.23 1.08
N TYR A 114 12.77 -17.99 2.34
CA TYR A 114 11.81 -17.53 3.33
C TYR A 114 11.25 -16.15 2.99
N THR A 115 12.11 -15.18 2.64
CA THR A 115 11.67 -13.84 2.22
C THR A 115 10.70 -13.92 1.05
N TYR A 116 11.01 -14.71 0.01
CA TYR A 116 10.10 -14.89 -1.11
C TYR A 116 8.78 -15.54 -0.69
N THR A 117 8.82 -16.59 0.10
CA THR A 117 7.63 -17.32 0.56
C THR A 117 6.72 -16.43 1.40
N ILE A 118 7.30 -15.64 2.30
CA ILE A 118 6.58 -14.74 3.20
C ILE A 118 5.97 -13.57 2.43
N THR A 119 6.75 -12.91 1.56
CA THR A 119 6.25 -11.75 0.79
C THR A 119 5.24 -12.15 -0.29
N SER A 120 5.23 -13.41 -0.71
CA SER A 120 4.22 -13.96 -1.63
C SER A 120 3.02 -14.60 -0.93
N ALA A 121 2.98 -14.59 0.40
CA ALA A 121 1.90 -15.21 1.18
C ALA A 121 0.55 -14.54 0.92
N ARG A 122 -0.49 -15.37 0.93
CA ARG A 122 -1.89 -14.97 0.74
C ARG A 122 -2.72 -15.32 1.95
N MET A 123 -3.85 -14.64 2.09
CA MET A 123 -4.78 -14.85 3.21
C MET A 123 -5.40 -16.26 3.25
N SER A 124 -5.38 -16.97 2.11
CA SER A 124 -5.77 -18.38 2.00
C SER A 124 -5.06 -19.04 0.81
N GLU A 125 -5.22 -20.35 0.64
CA GLU A 125 -4.69 -21.11 -0.50
C GLU A 125 -5.48 -20.90 -1.81
N ALA A 126 -6.58 -20.15 -1.79
CA ALA A 126 -7.35 -19.83 -2.99
C ALA A 126 -6.50 -18.99 -3.97
N ALA A 127 -6.62 -19.27 -5.25
CA ALA A 127 -5.82 -18.61 -6.29
C ALA A 127 -6.06 -17.10 -6.39
N ASP A 128 -7.24 -16.64 -6.00
CA ASP A 128 -7.70 -15.26 -5.99
C ASP A 128 -7.61 -14.60 -4.59
N ALA A 129 -7.08 -15.31 -3.59
CA ALA A 129 -6.94 -14.77 -2.24
C ALA A 129 -6.06 -13.52 -2.22
N ALA A 130 -6.46 -12.55 -1.41
CA ALA A 130 -5.71 -11.32 -1.21
C ALA A 130 -4.31 -11.61 -0.64
N PRO A 131 -3.27 -10.84 -1.02
CA PRO A 131 -1.96 -10.95 -0.42
C PRO A 131 -1.99 -10.56 1.06
N CYS A 132 -1.14 -11.16 1.87
CA CYS A 132 -0.99 -10.82 3.29
C CYS A 132 -0.36 -9.43 3.53
N GLY A 133 0.08 -8.73 2.49
CA GLY A 133 0.60 -7.37 2.58
C GLY A 133 1.97 -7.25 3.27
N VAL A 134 2.68 -8.34 3.48
CA VAL A 134 4.04 -8.32 4.02
C VAL A 134 5.01 -7.82 2.94
N THR A 135 5.75 -6.77 3.25
CA THR A 135 6.76 -6.20 2.35
C THR A 135 8.16 -6.21 2.94
N ARG A 136 8.28 -6.34 4.27
CA ARG A 136 9.54 -6.33 5.00
C ARG A 136 9.66 -7.59 5.85
N VAL A 137 10.81 -8.23 5.76
CA VAL A 137 11.14 -9.47 6.49
C VAL A 137 12.53 -9.30 7.09
N GLY A 138 12.65 -9.44 8.39
CA GLY A 138 13.92 -9.43 9.11
C GLY A 138 14.16 -10.78 9.80
N PHE A 139 15.41 -11.20 9.79
CA PHE A 139 15.83 -12.42 10.47
C PHE A 139 16.58 -12.06 11.74
N LEU A 140 16.35 -12.82 12.79
CA LEU A 140 17.14 -12.74 14.01
C LEU A 140 18.16 -13.89 14.05
N ALA A 141 19.18 -13.75 14.86
CA ALA A 141 20.19 -14.79 15.03
C ALA A 141 19.52 -16.09 15.48
N PRO A 142 19.72 -17.19 14.73
CA PRO A 142 19.11 -18.46 15.07
C PRO A 142 19.72 -19.06 16.34
N PRO A 143 18.91 -19.64 17.25
CA PRO A 143 19.40 -20.22 18.50
C PRO A 143 20.17 -21.54 18.30
N GLY A 144 20.20 -22.09 17.09
CA GLY A 144 20.96 -23.31 16.77
C GLY A 144 20.21 -24.62 16.97
N ASP A 145 18.93 -24.56 17.32
CA ASP A 145 18.03 -25.71 17.56
C ASP A 145 17.10 -26.02 16.39
N GLY A 146 17.36 -25.47 15.20
CA GLY A 146 16.50 -25.55 14.03
C GLY A 146 15.40 -24.50 13.99
N THR A 147 15.30 -23.66 15.00
CA THR A 147 14.38 -22.50 15.01
C THR A 147 14.91 -21.39 14.11
N VAL A 148 14.04 -20.85 13.26
CA VAL A 148 14.34 -19.70 12.39
C VAL A 148 13.45 -18.53 12.83
N PRO A 149 13.95 -17.62 13.67
CA PRO A 149 13.16 -16.50 14.15
C PRO A 149 13.09 -15.42 13.06
N ILE A 150 11.85 -15.09 12.67
CA ILE A 150 11.54 -14.17 11.56
C ILE A 150 10.59 -13.09 12.06
N ARG A 151 10.89 -11.85 11.72
CA ARG A 151 10.02 -10.68 11.97
C ARG A 151 9.44 -10.18 10.65
N ILE A 152 8.16 -9.79 10.69
CA ILE A 152 7.45 -9.33 9.49
C ILE A 152 6.77 -7.99 9.73
N ALA A 153 6.74 -7.17 8.66
CA ALA A 153 6.00 -5.93 8.62
C ALA A 153 5.45 -5.65 7.21
N GLY A 154 4.43 -4.82 7.14
CA GLY A 154 3.87 -4.29 5.90
C GLY A 154 4.53 -3.00 5.46
N ALA A 155 4.10 -2.45 4.33
CA ALA A 155 4.63 -1.19 3.79
C ALA A 155 4.35 0.02 4.71
N SER A 156 3.23 0.01 5.43
CA SER A 156 2.79 1.12 6.29
C SER A 156 2.94 0.84 7.80
N GLY A 157 3.73 -0.14 8.19
CA GLY A 157 3.89 -0.51 9.61
C GLY A 157 3.67 -2.00 9.87
N LEU A 158 3.13 -2.34 11.04
CA LEU A 158 2.84 -3.72 11.41
C LEU A 158 1.68 -4.29 10.57
N VAL A 159 1.77 -5.57 10.25
CA VAL A 159 0.64 -6.33 9.69
C VAL A 159 -0.35 -6.72 10.79
N SER A 160 -1.59 -7.06 10.45
CA SER A 160 -2.58 -7.52 11.42
C SER A 160 -2.25 -8.93 11.95
N ASN A 161 -2.86 -9.32 13.07
CA ASN A 161 -2.72 -10.68 13.60
C ASN A 161 -3.20 -11.72 12.59
N GLU A 162 -4.30 -11.45 11.88
CA GLU A 162 -4.85 -12.33 10.84
C GLU A 162 -3.87 -12.52 9.69
N GLN A 163 -3.25 -11.43 9.23
CA GLN A 163 -2.23 -11.48 8.18
C GLN A 163 -1.00 -12.28 8.62
N ARG A 164 -0.51 -12.06 9.86
CA ARG A 164 0.59 -12.85 10.43
C ARG A 164 0.25 -14.34 10.48
N ASP A 165 -0.94 -14.68 10.96
CA ASP A 165 -1.34 -16.08 11.12
C ASP A 165 -1.55 -16.76 9.76
N ALA A 166 -2.06 -16.03 8.76
CA ALA A 166 -2.10 -16.52 7.38
C ALA A 166 -0.69 -16.76 6.81
N VAL A 167 0.27 -15.86 7.10
CA VAL A 167 1.68 -16.07 6.70
C VAL A 167 2.28 -17.30 7.38
N ARG A 168 2.00 -17.52 8.66
CA ARG A 168 2.42 -18.73 9.39
C ARG A 168 1.89 -19.99 8.72
N ALA A 169 0.60 -20.04 8.44
CA ALA A 169 -0.03 -21.17 7.75
C ALA A 169 0.58 -21.40 6.35
N TRP A 170 0.78 -20.33 5.59
CA TRP A 170 1.39 -20.37 4.26
C TRP A 170 2.82 -20.91 4.28
N VAL A 171 3.64 -20.48 5.21
CA VAL A 171 5.01 -20.94 5.36
C VAL A 171 5.05 -22.37 5.90
N ALA A 172 4.17 -22.74 6.82
CA ALA A 172 4.13 -24.09 7.40
C ALA A 172 3.96 -25.18 6.35
N SER A 173 3.19 -24.93 5.28
CA SER A 173 2.98 -25.88 4.17
C SER A 173 4.15 -25.95 3.17
N ARG A 174 5.14 -25.03 3.27
CA ARG A 174 6.21 -24.83 2.28
C ARG A 174 7.62 -24.89 2.87
N LYS A 175 7.75 -24.92 4.19
CA LYS A 175 9.04 -24.95 4.89
C LYS A 175 9.74 -26.30 4.75
N PRO A 176 11.07 -26.36 4.90
CA PRO A 176 11.79 -27.61 5.10
C PRO A 176 11.29 -28.38 6.34
N ALA A 177 11.35 -29.70 6.29
CA ALA A 177 10.88 -30.53 7.40
C ALA A 177 11.70 -30.32 8.69
N THR A 178 12.96 -29.92 8.54
CA THR A 178 13.91 -29.70 9.66
C THR A 178 13.76 -28.35 10.31
N ASP A 179 13.11 -27.39 9.64
CA ASP A 179 13.07 -26.00 10.12
C ASP A 179 11.81 -25.72 10.95
N THR A 180 11.97 -24.93 11.98
CA THR A 180 10.88 -24.41 12.81
C THR A 180 10.82 -22.89 12.69
N PRO A 181 10.19 -22.33 11.63
CA PRO A 181 10.08 -20.89 11.47
C PRO A 181 9.16 -20.28 12.53
N LEU A 182 9.71 -19.36 13.31
CA LEU A 182 8.97 -18.58 14.31
C LEU A 182 8.70 -17.19 13.73
N ILE A 183 7.51 -17.03 13.16
CA ILE A 183 7.12 -15.78 12.49
C ILE A 183 6.32 -14.91 13.43
N GLU A 184 6.81 -13.71 13.70
CA GLU A 184 6.17 -12.74 14.57
C GLU A 184 6.21 -11.33 13.99
N HIS A 185 5.43 -10.43 14.59
CA HIS A 185 5.48 -9.01 14.25
C HIS A 185 6.87 -8.43 14.50
N ALA A 186 7.26 -7.47 13.68
CA ALA A 186 8.42 -6.65 13.96
C ALA A 186 8.24 -5.89 15.28
N ALA A 187 9.34 -5.65 15.99
CA ALA A 187 9.37 -4.65 17.04
C ALA A 187 9.30 -3.24 16.42
N THR A 188 8.89 -2.25 17.19
CA THR A 188 8.83 -0.85 16.72
C THR A 188 9.88 -0.02 17.43
N VAL A 189 10.57 0.84 16.67
CA VAL A 189 11.45 1.88 17.19
C VAL A 189 10.84 3.22 16.82
N THR A 190 10.53 4.02 17.82
CA THR A 190 9.91 5.33 17.62
C THR A 190 10.94 6.35 17.19
N VAL A 191 10.66 7.02 16.08
CA VAL A 191 11.36 8.24 15.66
C VAL A 191 10.64 9.41 16.32
N ASP A 192 11.26 10.00 17.32
CA ASP A 192 10.65 11.11 18.08
C ASP A 192 10.82 12.43 17.32
N LEU A 193 9.71 12.95 16.82
CA LEU A 193 9.65 14.23 16.10
C LEU A 193 9.21 15.39 17.00
N THR A 194 9.10 15.17 18.31
CA THR A 194 8.72 16.23 19.26
C THR A 194 9.70 17.40 19.21
N GLY A 195 9.18 18.61 19.00
CA GLY A 195 9.99 19.83 18.88
C GLY A 195 10.57 20.07 17.48
N SER A 196 10.41 19.13 16.54
CA SER A 196 10.74 19.38 15.14
C SER A 196 9.85 20.46 14.54
N THR A 197 10.41 21.32 13.68
CA THR A 197 9.66 22.41 13.05
C THR A 197 9.93 22.51 11.56
N VAL A 198 8.88 22.76 10.79
CA VAL A 198 8.96 23.06 9.36
C VAL A 198 8.46 24.49 9.13
N GLN A 199 9.34 25.34 8.61
CA GLN A 199 9.02 26.72 8.29
C GLN A 199 8.74 26.87 6.80
N PHE A 200 7.53 27.30 6.48
CA PHE A 200 7.14 27.64 5.12
C PHE A 200 7.54 29.06 4.75
N ARG A 201 7.69 29.32 3.47
CA ARG A 201 7.78 30.69 2.95
C ARG A 201 6.45 31.40 3.17
N THR A 202 6.46 32.71 3.29
CA THR A 202 5.27 33.53 3.53
C THR A 202 4.17 33.19 2.53
N GLY A 203 2.97 32.89 3.05
CA GLY A 203 1.78 32.56 2.26
C GLY A 203 1.64 31.07 1.88
N TYR A 204 2.60 30.21 2.18
CA TYR A 204 2.54 28.79 1.80
C TYR A 204 2.29 27.83 2.96
N ASN A 205 2.11 28.33 4.19
CA ASN A 205 1.77 27.52 5.37
C ASN A 205 0.28 27.11 5.34
N LEU A 206 -0.12 26.38 4.29
CA LEU A 206 -1.48 25.89 4.06
C LEU A 206 -1.63 24.46 4.60
N SER A 207 -2.84 24.09 5.02
CA SER A 207 -3.14 22.75 5.51
C SER A 207 -2.79 21.65 4.49
N GLU A 208 -3.02 21.92 3.21
CA GLU A 208 -2.65 20.98 2.13
C GLU A 208 -1.13 20.69 2.10
N ASN A 209 -0.29 21.74 2.20
CA ASN A 209 1.15 21.60 2.20
C ASN A 209 1.65 20.88 3.45
N ARG A 210 1.05 21.14 4.62
CA ARG A 210 1.35 20.41 5.87
C ARG A 210 1.02 18.93 5.72
N ASN A 211 -0.16 18.59 5.19
CA ASN A 211 -0.58 17.20 4.96
C ASN A 211 0.36 16.49 3.98
N ARG A 212 0.85 17.18 2.95
CA ARG A 212 1.84 16.61 2.02
C ARG A 212 3.17 16.32 2.71
N VAL A 213 3.64 17.21 3.57
CA VAL A 213 4.84 17.00 4.37
C VAL A 213 4.67 15.84 5.34
N GLN A 214 3.57 15.79 6.09
CA GLN A 214 3.26 14.69 7.01
C GLN A 214 3.22 13.34 6.28
N ALA A 215 2.52 13.28 5.16
CA ALA A 215 2.47 12.07 4.35
C ALA A 215 3.85 11.62 3.83
N ALA A 216 4.71 12.58 3.47
CA ALA A 216 6.07 12.27 3.01
C ALA A 216 6.97 11.75 4.12
N VAL A 217 6.89 12.35 5.32
CA VAL A 217 7.63 11.87 6.50
C VAL A 217 7.17 10.46 6.85
N LEU A 218 5.87 10.24 6.94
CA LEU A 218 5.29 8.94 7.24
C LEU A 218 5.70 7.88 6.20
N ALA A 219 5.63 8.22 4.92
CA ALA A 219 6.04 7.33 3.84
C ALA A 219 7.54 7.00 3.89
N TYR A 220 8.40 7.97 4.19
CA TYR A 220 9.83 7.78 4.31
C TYR A 220 10.19 6.87 5.49
N VAL A 221 9.65 7.16 6.69
CA VAL A 221 9.92 6.38 7.92
C VAL A 221 9.35 4.97 7.79
N ASN A 222 8.11 4.82 7.35
CA ASN A 222 7.47 3.51 7.18
C ASN A 222 8.08 2.70 6.02
N GLY A 223 8.66 3.35 5.03
CA GLY A 223 9.37 2.70 3.92
C GLY A 223 10.79 2.30 4.26
N PHE A 224 11.31 2.71 5.43
CA PHE A 224 12.69 2.44 5.82
C PHE A 224 12.95 0.95 6.05
N ALA A 225 14.19 0.53 5.84
CA ALA A 225 14.57 -0.87 5.94
C ALA A 225 14.36 -1.41 7.37
N MET A 226 13.90 -2.66 7.47
CA MET A 226 13.88 -3.40 8.72
C MET A 226 15.31 -3.84 9.06
N GLY A 227 15.70 -3.75 10.33
CA GLY A 227 16.95 -4.33 10.80
C GLY A 227 16.90 -5.87 10.80
N ASP A 228 18.02 -6.49 10.53
CA ASP A 228 18.19 -7.94 10.69
C ASP A 228 19.49 -8.27 11.46
N ASP A 229 19.82 -9.54 11.61
CA ASP A 229 21.00 -9.98 12.35
C ASP A 229 22.32 -9.76 11.58
N ILE A 230 22.26 -9.33 10.33
CA ILE A 230 23.44 -9.00 9.49
C ILE A 230 23.62 -7.48 9.46
N GLU A 231 22.52 -6.73 9.35
CA GLU A 231 22.54 -5.29 9.14
C GLU A 231 21.53 -4.58 10.03
N THR A 232 22.00 -3.59 10.76
CA THR A 232 21.18 -2.67 11.56
C THR A 232 21.21 -1.29 10.90
N PRO A 233 20.25 -1.02 9.97
CA PRO A 233 20.26 0.23 9.23
C PRO A 233 20.00 1.42 10.15
N THR A 234 20.60 2.56 9.83
CA THR A 234 20.39 3.83 10.53
C THR A 234 19.54 4.76 9.69
N LEU A 235 18.43 5.19 10.22
CA LEU A 235 17.56 6.18 9.62
C LEU A 235 18.13 7.56 9.93
N ASP A 236 18.66 8.23 8.90
CA ASP A 236 19.31 9.53 9.04
C ASP A 236 18.27 10.66 9.09
N GLU A 237 18.49 11.61 9.98
CA GLU A 237 17.71 12.85 10.06
C GLU A 237 17.72 13.62 8.74
N SER A 238 18.87 13.63 8.05
CA SER A 238 19.01 14.26 6.74
C SER A 238 18.11 13.67 5.67
N GLY A 239 17.83 12.35 5.72
CA GLY A 239 16.91 11.68 4.81
C GLY A 239 15.47 12.11 5.04
N ILE A 240 15.05 12.28 6.30
CA ILE A 240 13.73 12.83 6.63
C ILE A 240 13.60 14.26 6.09
N ALA A 241 14.62 15.11 6.32
CA ALA A 241 14.64 16.47 5.81
C ALA A 241 14.55 16.51 4.27
N ALA A 242 15.28 15.65 3.58
CA ALA A 242 15.21 15.52 2.13
C ALA A 242 13.81 15.13 1.64
N ALA A 243 13.13 14.18 2.32
CA ALA A 243 11.77 13.80 2.00
C ALA A 243 10.79 14.97 2.18
N ILE A 244 10.96 15.78 3.23
CA ILE A 244 10.17 16.99 3.49
C ILE A 244 10.34 18.02 2.35
N TYR A 245 11.57 18.32 1.96
CA TYR A 245 11.84 19.25 0.85
C TYR A 245 11.30 18.74 -0.48
N ALA A 246 11.38 17.44 -0.72
CA ALA A 246 10.87 16.82 -1.95
C ALA A 246 9.33 16.85 -2.04
N ALA A 247 8.63 16.81 -0.91
CA ALA A 247 7.16 16.82 -0.87
C ALA A 247 6.56 18.13 -1.36
N VAL A 248 7.21 19.25 -1.08
CA VAL A 248 6.74 20.62 -1.41
C VAL A 248 7.89 21.50 -1.91
N PRO A 249 8.41 21.24 -3.12
CA PRO A 249 9.61 21.88 -3.66
C PRO A 249 9.48 23.41 -3.70
N GLY A 250 10.48 24.09 -3.13
CA GLY A 250 10.56 25.55 -3.15
C GLY A 250 9.61 26.29 -2.20
N LEU A 251 8.74 25.59 -1.47
CA LEU A 251 7.77 26.22 -0.54
C LEU A 251 8.29 26.29 0.90
N ILE A 252 9.32 25.53 1.23
CA ILE A 252 9.94 25.49 2.56
C ILE A 252 11.09 26.48 2.63
N ARG A 253 11.15 27.21 3.75
CA ARG A 253 12.26 28.09 4.11
C ARG A 253 13.31 27.34 4.92
N ASN A 254 12.89 26.58 5.91
CA ASN A 254 13.79 25.83 6.80
C ASN A 254 13.10 24.58 7.37
N VAL A 255 13.89 23.56 7.63
CA VAL A 255 13.49 22.35 8.36
C VAL A 255 14.46 22.21 9.53
N ASN A 256 13.94 22.11 10.73
CA ASN A 256 14.72 21.83 11.94
C ASN A 256 14.11 20.57 12.57
N LEU A 257 14.84 19.47 12.49
CA LEU A 257 14.47 18.20 13.10
C LEU A 257 15.22 18.04 14.42
N THR A 258 14.65 17.23 15.31
CA THR A 258 15.17 16.98 16.65
C THR A 258 15.33 15.50 16.96
N CYS A 259 14.98 14.63 16.00
CA CYS A 259 14.99 13.18 16.19
C CYS A 259 16.39 12.57 16.22
N GLY A 260 17.40 13.26 15.62
CA GLY A 260 18.72 12.67 15.38
C GLY A 260 18.67 11.43 14.48
N ASP A 261 19.80 10.76 14.36
CA ASP A 261 19.88 9.50 13.63
C ASP A 261 19.37 8.34 14.50
N VAL A 262 18.50 7.50 13.95
CA VAL A 262 17.85 6.40 14.66
C VAL A 262 18.31 5.06 14.10
N THR A 263 19.06 4.29 14.87
CA THR A 263 19.43 2.91 14.50
C THR A 263 18.22 1.99 14.67
N VAL A 264 17.91 1.21 13.62
CA VAL A 264 16.82 0.23 13.63
C VAL A 264 17.41 -1.14 13.99
N PRO A 265 17.15 -1.67 15.21
CA PRO A 265 17.69 -2.95 15.65
C PRO A 265 17.18 -4.12 14.82
N ALA A 266 17.83 -5.28 14.96
CA ALA A 266 17.39 -6.52 14.33
C ALA A 266 15.93 -6.85 14.67
N GLY A 267 15.14 -7.15 13.64
CA GLY A 267 13.72 -7.48 13.74
C GLY A 267 12.81 -6.29 14.09
N ALA A 268 13.31 -5.06 14.01
CA ALA A 268 12.53 -3.85 14.26
C ALA A 268 12.26 -3.06 12.99
N ILE A 269 11.23 -2.22 13.05
CA ILE A 269 10.91 -1.19 12.05
C ILE A 269 10.83 0.18 12.71
N ALA A 270 11.20 1.22 11.98
CA ALA A 270 10.98 2.60 12.40
C ALA A 270 9.49 2.95 12.28
N VAL A 271 8.98 3.70 13.26
CA VAL A 271 7.64 4.30 13.27
C VAL A 271 7.73 5.71 13.79
N CYS A 272 6.88 6.62 13.33
CA CYS A 272 6.81 7.97 13.86
C CYS A 272 5.36 8.45 13.97
N ASP A 273 5.16 9.50 14.77
CA ASP A 273 3.94 10.30 14.79
C ASP A 273 4.24 11.64 14.10
N GLU A 274 3.84 11.74 12.84
CA GLU A 274 4.05 12.92 12.01
C GLU A 274 3.25 14.15 12.48
N THR A 275 2.29 13.97 13.38
CA THR A 275 1.50 15.06 13.95
C THR A 275 2.29 15.90 14.96
N LEU A 276 3.43 15.41 15.44
CA LEU A 276 4.31 16.09 16.39
C LEU A 276 5.16 17.21 15.75
N ILE A 277 5.12 17.34 14.41
CA ILE A 277 5.85 18.39 13.70
C ILE A 277 5.15 19.75 13.89
N GLY A 278 5.90 20.74 14.39
CA GLY A 278 5.44 22.12 14.50
C GLY A 278 5.49 22.87 13.15
N TRP A 279 4.59 23.81 12.95
CA TRP A 279 4.45 24.57 11.71
C TRP A 279 4.64 26.07 11.93
N SER A 280 5.46 26.74 11.14
CA SER A 280 5.65 28.19 11.18
C SER A 280 5.84 28.82 9.79
#